data_9cbb1efc9da1b5db56189458749a418b
#
_entry.id   9cbb1efc9da1b5db56189458749a418b
#
_cell.length_a   1.000
_cell.length_b   1.000
_cell.length_c   1.000
_cell.angle_alpha   90.00
_cell.angle_beta   90.00
_cell.angle_gamma   90.00
#
_symmetry.space_group_name_H-M   'P 1'
#
loop_
_entity.id
_entity.type
_entity.pdbx_description
1 polymer ?
#
loop_
_entity_poly.entity_id
_entity_poly.type
_entity_poly.pdbx_seq_one_letter_code
_entity_poly.pdbx_strand_id
1 'polypeptide(L)'
;MKNKIFTSIAVLLSAMLLASCSSTRLISSWAGTVPSNTMDKVLVFSLLSKSDNKLQDNFEDAIVANLNAHGAKSFSAFDIFGPDALKKQQKEDIAKAIRDGGYTGVLLITLLDKEQNEEYTPPTTTTYAVPTGPVFYDPWFHPYFTCYNYYFDQVTTPGYWTETTSYILEARLYNAQDENDAIYVAKTSTTDPSDAQTMSSEFAKTIVTDMMDKGLLKK
;
A
#
# COMPACT_ATOMS: atom_id res chain seq x y z
N MET A 1 32.89 -8.36 26.21
CA MET A 1 32.17 -7.13 25.83
C MET A 1 32.05 -6.94 24.32
N LYS A 2 33.09 -7.22 23.51
CA LYS A 2 33.07 -7.09 22.04
C LYS A 2 31.95 -7.88 21.34
N ASN A 3 31.66 -9.11 21.76
CA ASN A 3 30.63 -9.96 21.11
C ASN A 3 29.21 -9.45 21.33
N LYS A 4 28.92 -8.81 22.49
CA LYS A 4 27.58 -8.24 22.76
C LYS A 4 27.29 -7.00 21.91
N ILE A 5 28.34 -6.20 21.61
CA ILE A 5 28.22 -5.04 20.74
C ILE A 5 27.99 -5.48 19.30
N PHE A 6 28.68 -6.52 18.83
CA PHE A 6 28.49 -7.05 17.48
C PHE A 6 27.08 -7.65 17.27
N THR A 7 26.54 -8.33 18.27
CA THR A 7 25.18 -8.89 18.24
C THR A 7 24.14 -7.77 18.24
N SER A 8 24.34 -6.70 19.01
CA SER A 8 23.42 -5.55 19.02
C SER A 8 23.42 -4.80 17.71
N ILE A 9 24.58 -4.63 17.06
CA ILE A 9 24.70 -3.97 15.74
C ILE A 9 24.04 -4.85 14.66
N ALA A 10 24.22 -6.16 14.69
CA ALA A 10 23.61 -7.09 13.74
C ALA A 10 22.07 -7.11 13.87
N VAL A 11 21.52 -7.04 15.08
CA VAL A 11 20.08 -6.94 15.33
C VAL A 11 19.52 -5.59 14.84
N LEU A 12 20.26 -4.49 15.06
CA LEU A 12 19.86 -3.16 14.60
C LEU A 12 19.87 -3.07 13.07
N LEU A 13 20.88 -3.67 12.43
CA LEU A 13 20.99 -3.73 10.96
C LEU A 13 19.90 -4.61 10.34
N SER A 14 19.55 -5.74 11.00
CA SER A 14 18.45 -6.61 10.59
C SER A 14 17.09 -5.93 10.72
N ALA A 15 16.89 -5.09 11.73
CA ALA A 15 15.66 -4.33 11.92
C ALA A 15 15.47 -3.24 10.85
N MET A 16 16.55 -2.66 10.31
CA MET A 16 16.48 -1.68 9.21
C MET A 16 16.12 -2.30 7.86
N LEU A 17 16.36 -3.60 7.65
CA LEU A 17 16.03 -4.30 6.40
C LEU A 17 14.54 -4.64 6.28
N LEU A 18 13.76 -4.47 7.35
CA LEU A 18 12.31 -4.70 7.36
C LEU A 18 11.49 -3.44 6.98
N ALA A 19 12.13 -2.37 6.50
CA ALA A 19 11.42 -1.26 5.87
C ALA A 19 10.82 -1.78 4.55
N SER A 20 9.67 -2.44 4.64
CA SER A 20 8.86 -2.86 3.50
C SER A 20 8.51 -1.63 2.68
N CYS A 21 8.93 -1.57 1.43
CA CYS A 21 8.41 -0.61 0.47
C CYS A 21 6.91 -0.86 0.33
N SER A 22 6.08 -0.01 0.93
CA SER A 22 4.64 -0.06 0.72
C SER A 22 4.34 0.48 -0.68
N SER A 23 3.56 -0.25 -1.46
CA SER A 23 3.05 0.20 -2.75
C SER A 23 1.89 1.20 -2.60
N THR A 24 1.33 1.31 -1.38
CA THR A 24 0.21 2.19 -1.05
C THR A 24 0.70 3.49 -0.39
N ARG A 25 0.24 4.61 -0.92
CA ARG A 25 0.51 5.96 -0.39
C ARG A 25 -0.79 6.72 -0.15
N LEU A 26 -0.82 7.54 0.92
CA LEU A 26 -1.89 8.51 1.15
C LEU A 26 -1.74 9.68 0.18
N ILE A 27 -2.80 9.99 -0.59
CA ILE A 27 -2.85 11.15 -1.50
C ILE A 27 -3.31 12.38 -0.73
N SER A 28 -4.42 12.23 -0.02
CA SER A 28 -5.04 13.31 0.75
C SER A 28 -5.93 12.74 1.84
N SER A 29 -6.07 13.48 2.92
CA SER A 29 -7.04 13.16 3.95
C SER A 29 -7.56 14.42 4.65
N TRP A 30 -8.81 14.31 5.12
CA TRP A 30 -9.49 15.35 5.87
C TRP A 30 -10.29 14.72 7.00
N ALA A 31 -10.32 15.39 8.15
CA ALA A 31 -11.18 15.04 9.27
C ALA A 31 -11.89 16.30 9.78
N GLY A 32 -13.20 16.21 9.96
CA GLY A 32 -14.02 17.23 10.61
C GLY A 32 -14.08 17.03 12.13
N THR A 33 -15.07 17.66 12.74
CA THR A 33 -15.36 17.41 14.15
C THR A 33 -16.01 16.04 14.31
N VAL A 34 -15.31 15.13 14.98
CA VAL A 34 -15.77 13.76 15.18
C VAL A 34 -16.41 13.62 16.55
N PRO A 35 -17.70 13.21 16.64
CA PRO A 35 -18.31 12.87 17.90
C PRO A 35 -17.55 11.77 18.64
N SER A 36 -17.35 11.90 19.93
CA SER A 36 -16.51 11.01 20.74
C SER A 36 -16.91 9.54 20.72
N ASN A 37 -18.16 9.25 20.41
CA ASN A 37 -18.73 7.90 20.35
C ASN A 37 -18.69 7.28 18.93
N THR A 38 -18.25 8.01 17.90
CA THR A 38 -18.32 7.50 16.50
C THR A 38 -17.52 6.22 16.28
N MET A 39 -16.44 6.04 17.03
CA MET A 39 -15.58 4.84 16.93
C MET A 39 -15.94 3.73 17.92
N ASP A 40 -17.03 3.85 18.69
CA ASP A 40 -17.41 2.84 19.68
C ASP A 40 -17.89 1.53 19.03
N LYS A 41 -18.59 1.62 17.90
CA LYS A 41 -19.03 0.47 17.11
C LYS A 41 -19.11 0.84 15.63
N VAL A 42 -18.12 0.41 14.85
CA VAL A 42 -17.98 0.78 13.44
C VAL A 42 -18.35 -0.39 12.53
N LEU A 43 -19.18 -0.12 11.54
CA LEU A 43 -19.46 -1.05 10.47
C LEU A 43 -18.64 -0.66 9.23
N VAL A 44 -17.94 -1.63 8.63
CA VAL A 44 -17.08 -1.43 7.48
C VAL A 44 -17.74 -2.01 6.25
N PHE A 45 -17.92 -1.19 5.22
CA PHE A 45 -18.42 -1.58 3.91
C PHE A 45 -17.35 -1.34 2.85
N SER A 46 -17.20 -2.27 1.92
CA SER A 46 -16.39 -2.07 0.71
C SER A 46 -17.22 -2.18 -0.57
N LEU A 47 -17.12 -1.16 -1.42
CA LEU A 47 -17.80 -1.04 -2.72
C LEU A 47 -16.75 -1.05 -3.84
N LEU A 48 -15.95 -2.13 -3.94
CA LEU A 48 -14.80 -2.21 -4.84
C LEU A 48 -15.13 -2.91 -6.16
N SER A 49 -15.98 -3.93 -6.10
CA SER A 49 -16.35 -4.71 -7.28
C SER A 49 -17.77 -5.27 -7.12
N LYS A 50 -18.49 -5.34 -8.24
CA LYS A 50 -19.84 -5.97 -8.26
C LYS A 50 -19.77 -7.49 -8.35
N SER A 51 -18.62 -8.08 -8.67
CA SER A 51 -18.46 -9.49 -9.00
C SER A 51 -17.37 -10.20 -8.19
N ASP A 52 -16.50 -9.46 -7.51
CA ASP A 52 -15.40 -10.04 -6.74
C ASP A 52 -15.68 -9.93 -5.23
N ASN A 53 -16.39 -10.93 -4.73
CA ASN A 53 -16.73 -11.02 -3.31
C ASN A 53 -15.49 -11.22 -2.43
N LYS A 54 -14.44 -11.89 -2.95
CA LYS A 54 -13.19 -12.10 -2.20
C LYS A 54 -12.41 -10.81 -2.01
N LEU A 55 -12.42 -9.92 -3.01
CA LEU A 55 -11.81 -8.61 -2.88
C LEU A 55 -12.52 -7.77 -1.81
N GLN A 56 -13.85 -7.79 -1.80
CA GLN A 56 -14.65 -7.12 -0.77
C GLN A 56 -14.31 -7.62 0.63
N ASP A 57 -14.35 -8.92 0.85
CA ASP A 57 -14.02 -9.61 2.09
C ASP A 57 -12.61 -9.23 2.59
N ASN A 58 -11.59 -9.36 1.74
CA ASN A 58 -10.21 -9.00 2.08
C ASN A 58 -10.06 -7.56 2.60
N PHE A 59 -10.75 -6.60 1.97
CA PHE A 59 -10.66 -5.19 2.39
C PHE A 59 -11.38 -4.92 3.70
N GLU A 60 -12.56 -5.47 3.87
CA GLU A 60 -13.32 -5.32 5.11
C GLU A 60 -12.58 -5.97 6.28
N ASP A 61 -12.10 -7.20 6.12
CA ASP A 61 -11.32 -7.91 7.14
C ASP A 61 -10.03 -7.20 7.51
N ALA A 62 -9.27 -6.72 6.54
CA ALA A 62 -8.03 -6.00 6.80
C ALA A 62 -8.27 -4.71 7.62
N ILE A 63 -9.30 -3.95 7.29
CA ILE A 63 -9.68 -2.74 8.04
C ILE A 63 -10.19 -3.11 9.43
N VAL A 64 -11.08 -4.10 9.54
CA VAL A 64 -11.62 -4.56 10.84
C VAL A 64 -10.51 -5.01 11.76
N ALA A 65 -9.56 -5.81 11.26
CA ALA A 65 -8.42 -6.27 12.05
C ALA A 65 -7.57 -5.09 12.57
N ASN A 66 -7.26 -4.10 11.69
CA ASN A 66 -6.47 -2.93 12.08
C ASN A 66 -7.22 -2.01 13.05
N LEU A 67 -8.50 -1.73 12.84
CA LEU A 67 -9.31 -0.90 13.74
C LEU A 67 -9.42 -1.55 15.14
N ASN A 68 -9.70 -2.86 15.19
CA ASN A 68 -9.79 -3.60 16.45
C ASN A 68 -8.46 -3.63 17.21
N ALA A 69 -7.33 -3.73 16.53
CA ALA A 69 -6.01 -3.67 17.13
C ALA A 69 -5.73 -2.31 17.81
N HIS A 70 -6.41 -1.24 17.38
CA HIS A 70 -6.29 0.12 17.93
C HIS A 70 -7.49 0.54 18.78
N GLY A 71 -8.25 -0.44 19.30
CA GLY A 71 -9.28 -0.26 20.35
C GLY A 71 -10.65 0.18 19.85
N ALA A 72 -10.89 0.30 18.54
CA ALA A 72 -12.25 0.42 18.02
C ALA A 72 -12.92 -0.96 18.00
N LYS A 73 -14.25 -1.00 18.14
CA LYS A 73 -15.03 -2.23 17.88
C LYS A 73 -15.54 -2.13 16.45
N SER A 74 -14.98 -2.90 15.54
CA SER A 74 -15.39 -2.88 14.14
C SER A 74 -15.83 -4.24 13.63
N PHE A 75 -16.70 -4.23 12.63
CA PHE A 75 -17.36 -5.40 12.08
C PHE A 75 -17.42 -5.28 10.55
N SER A 76 -17.23 -6.40 9.85
CA SER A 76 -17.39 -6.49 8.40
C SER A 76 -18.88 -6.52 8.05
N ALA A 77 -19.28 -5.73 7.07
CA ALA A 77 -20.61 -5.78 6.52
C ALA A 77 -20.82 -7.05 5.69
N PHE A 78 -19.76 -7.55 5.06
CA PHE A 78 -19.79 -8.81 4.33
C PHE A 78 -20.15 -9.98 5.23
N ASP A 79 -19.54 -10.06 6.42
CA ASP A 79 -19.85 -11.11 7.42
C ASP A 79 -21.28 -11.05 7.93
N ILE A 80 -21.82 -9.84 8.13
CA ILE A 80 -23.13 -9.63 8.74
C ILE A 80 -24.26 -9.80 7.73
N PHE A 81 -24.11 -9.24 6.54
CA PHE A 81 -25.18 -9.14 5.55
C PHE A 81 -24.94 -10.05 4.32
N GLY A 82 -23.74 -10.62 4.19
CA GLY A 82 -23.33 -11.43 3.06
C GLY A 82 -22.96 -10.61 1.80
N PRO A 83 -22.51 -11.31 0.75
CA PRO A 83 -21.89 -10.68 -0.42
C PRO A 83 -22.83 -9.84 -1.29
N ASP A 84 -24.12 -10.00 -1.13
CA ASP A 84 -25.13 -9.34 -1.95
C ASP A 84 -26.00 -8.35 -1.16
N ALA A 85 -25.55 -7.94 0.02
CA ALA A 85 -26.32 -7.07 0.91
C ALA A 85 -26.84 -5.81 0.21
N LEU A 86 -25.94 -5.10 -0.48
CA LEU A 86 -26.26 -3.87 -1.20
C LEU A 86 -27.02 -4.07 -2.51
N LYS A 87 -27.07 -5.30 -3.04
CA LYS A 87 -27.79 -5.65 -4.26
C LYS A 87 -29.24 -6.07 -3.99
N LYS A 88 -29.46 -6.75 -2.85
CA LYS A 88 -30.74 -7.39 -2.49
C LYS A 88 -31.60 -6.59 -1.53
N GLN A 89 -30.97 -5.71 -0.73
CA GLN A 89 -31.69 -4.92 0.26
C GLN A 89 -31.90 -3.50 -0.26
N GLN A 90 -33.05 -2.93 0.12
CA GLN A 90 -33.31 -1.52 -0.13
C GLN A 90 -32.44 -0.69 0.84
N LYS A 91 -32.10 0.55 0.45
CA LYS A 91 -31.28 1.43 1.29
C LYS A 91 -31.85 1.60 2.70
N GLU A 92 -33.17 1.64 2.81
CA GLU A 92 -33.93 1.77 4.07
C GLU A 92 -33.70 0.57 5.00
N ASP A 93 -33.61 -0.65 4.45
CA ASP A 93 -33.38 -1.86 5.23
C ASP A 93 -31.96 -1.88 5.81
N ILE A 94 -30.95 -1.44 5.03
CA ILE A 94 -29.56 -1.32 5.48
C ILE A 94 -29.45 -0.24 6.56
N ALA A 95 -30.00 0.95 6.31
CA ALA A 95 -29.98 2.03 7.29
C ALA A 95 -30.70 1.62 8.60
N LYS A 96 -31.81 0.88 8.49
CA LYS A 96 -32.48 0.30 9.64
C LYS A 96 -31.60 -0.71 10.39
N ALA A 97 -30.95 -1.62 9.68
CA ALA A 97 -30.08 -2.63 10.27
C ALA A 97 -28.85 -1.99 10.96
N ILE A 98 -28.31 -0.89 10.42
CA ILE A 98 -27.23 -0.11 11.05
C ILE A 98 -27.73 0.48 12.38
N ARG A 99 -28.89 1.13 12.39
CA ARG A 99 -29.47 1.71 13.61
C ARG A 99 -29.84 0.65 14.65
N ASP A 100 -30.55 -0.40 14.23
CA ASP A 100 -30.98 -1.49 15.13
C ASP A 100 -29.79 -2.28 15.68
N GLY A 101 -28.70 -2.38 14.89
CA GLY A 101 -27.45 -2.97 15.30
C GLY A 101 -26.64 -2.11 16.28
N GLY A 102 -27.06 -0.88 16.54
CA GLY A 102 -26.40 0.05 17.46
C GLY A 102 -24.99 0.46 16.99
N TYR A 103 -24.78 0.53 15.67
CA TYR A 103 -23.55 1.07 15.11
C TYR A 103 -23.50 2.58 15.28
N THR A 104 -22.32 3.09 15.61
CA THR A 104 -22.06 4.52 15.85
C THR A 104 -21.30 5.16 14.71
N GLY A 105 -20.57 4.37 13.93
CA GLY A 105 -19.87 4.80 12.74
C GLY A 105 -20.04 3.82 11.57
N VAL A 106 -19.97 4.35 10.35
CA VAL A 106 -19.96 3.56 9.12
C VAL A 106 -18.76 3.98 8.28
N LEU A 107 -17.83 3.07 8.06
CA LEU A 107 -16.68 3.28 7.19
C LEU A 107 -16.94 2.66 5.82
N LEU A 108 -16.98 3.50 4.80
CA LEU A 108 -17.20 3.10 3.42
C LEU A 108 -15.90 3.16 2.64
N ILE A 109 -15.56 2.08 1.94
CA ILE A 109 -14.38 1.99 1.06
C ILE A 109 -14.88 1.90 -0.39
N THR A 110 -14.36 2.75 -1.26
CA THR A 110 -14.74 2.80 -2.68
C THR A 110 -13.51 2.83 -3.58
N LEU A 111 -13.57 2.14 -4.70
CA LEU A 111 -12.61 2.32 -5.80
C LEU A 111 -13.08 3.51 -6.64
N LEU A 112 -12.28 4.57 -6.67
CA LEU A 112 -12.58 5.77 -7.46
C LEU A 112 -12.10 5.60 -8.89
N ASP A 113 -10.88 5.08 -9.07
CA ASP A 113 -10.27 4.98 -10.39
C ASP A 113 -9.24 3.85 -10.45
N LYS A 114 -8.99 3.37 -11.68
CA LYS A 114 -7.92 2.46 -12.02
C LYS A 114 -7.15 3.05 -13.21
N GLU A 115 -6.00 3.61 -12.94
CA GLU A 115 -5.11 4.20 -13.94
C GLU A 115 -4.13 3.17 -14.47
N GLN A 116 -3.96 3.10 -15.79
CA GLN A 116 -2.94 2.27 -16.44
C GLN A 116 -2.04 3.20 -17.24
N ASN A 117 -0.75 3.16 -16.94
CA ASN A 117 0.27 3.95 -17.61
C ASN A 117 1.30 3.02 -18.25
N GLU A 118 1.67 3.34 -19.48
CA GLU A 118 2.73 2.67 -20.21
C GLU A 118 3.92 3.64 -20.37
N GLU A 119 5.11 3.22 -19.97
CA GLU A 119 6.33 3.99 -20.11
C GLU A 119 7.34 3.23 -20.96
N TYR A 120 7.87 3.90 -21.97
CA TYR A 120 8.91 3.34 -22.83
C TYR A 120 10.30 3.74 -22.33
N THR A 121 11.10 2.74 -21.97
CA THR A 121 12.54 2.92 -21.70
C THR A 121 13.32 2.67 -22.97
N PRO A 122 14.03 3.69 -23.51
CA PRO A 122 14.78 3.53 -24.75
C PRO A 122 15.98 2.58 -24.59
N PRO A 123 16.49 1.99 -25.68
CA PRO A 123 17.69 1.18 -25.65
C PRO A 123 18.88 1.96 -25.09
N THR A 124 19.67 1.30 -24.27
CA THR A 124 20.90 1.88 -23.73
C THR A 124 22.09 1.08 -24.20
N THR A 125 23.09 1.77 -24.77
CA THR A 125 24.36 1.17 -25.17
C THR A 125 25.46 1.58 -24.21
N THR A 126 26.09 0.61 -23.58
CA THR A 126 27.23 0.83 -22.70
C THR A 126 28.47 0.28 -23.36
N THR A 127 29.51 1.12 -23.43
CA THR A 127 30.81 0.75 -24.01
C THR A 127 31.80 0.42 -22.91
N TYR A 128 32.39 -0.75 -22.94
CA TYR A 128 33.41 -1.21 -22.02
C TYR A 128 34.77 -1.29 -22.66
N ALA A 129 35.81 -0.83 -21.97
CA ALA A 129 37.18 -1.04 -22.37
C ALA A 129 37.66 -2.41 -21.88
N VAL A 130 37.93 -3.32 -22.79
CA VAL A 130 38.38 -4.67 -22.49
C VAL A 130 39.87 -4.78 -22.77
N PRO A 131 40.73 -5.08 -21.77
CA PRO A 131 42.15 -5.25 -22.00
C PRO A 131 42.41 -6.55 -22.78
N THR A 132 43.17 -6.45 -23.90
CA THR A 132 43.50 -7.60 -24.76
C THR A 132 44.85 -8.21 -24.43
N GLY A 133 45.60 -7.59 -23.52
CA GLY A 133 46.92 -8.02 -23.14
C GLY A 133 47.99 -6.95 -23.26
N PRO A 134 49.19 -7.18 -22.86
CA PRO A 134 50.26 -6.20 -22.94
C PRO A 134 50.67 -5.97 -24.38
N VAL A 135 50.71 -4.69 -24.81
CA VAL A 135 51.14 -4.28 -26.14
C VAL A 135 52.66 -4.23 -26.28
N PHE A 136 53.31 -4.02 -25.15
CA PHE A 136 54.73 -3.86 -25.08
C PHE A 136 55.29 -4.66 -23.88
N TYR A 137 56.24 -5.58 -24.15
CA TYR A 137 56.95 -6.34 -23.15
C TYR A 137 58.44 -6.07 -23.39
N ASP A 138 59.04 -5.20 -22.57
CA ASP A 138 60.47 -4.99 -22.52
C ASP A 138 61.04 -5.71 -21.27
N PRO A 139 61.86 -6.74 -21.44
CA PRO A 139 62.46 -7.48 -20.33
C PRO A 139 63.32 -6.62 -19.40
N TRP A 140 63.85 -5.48 -19.88
CA TRP A 140 64.73 -4.58 -19.12
C TRP A 140 63.97 -3.54 -18.29
N PHE A 141 62.75 -3.17 -18.72
CA PHE A 141 61.92 -2.17 -18.05
C PHE A 141 60.70 -2.74 -17.33
N HIS A 142 60.55 -4.05 -17.38
CA HIS A 142 59.56 -4.74 -16.56
C HIS A 142 59.97 -4.65 -15.07
N PRO A 143 59.11 -4.26 -14.18
CA PRO A 143 57.65 -4.15 -14.20
C PRO A 143 57.11 -2.72 -14.36
N TYR A 144 57.88 -1.73 -14.69
CA TYR A 144 57.50 -0.33 -14.62
C TYR A 144 56.72 0.20 -15.83
N PHE A 145 56.79 -0.48 -16.96
CA PHE A 145 56.17 -0.05 -18.21
C PHE A 145 55.41 -1.17 -18.93
N THR A 146 54.25 -1.55 -18.38
CA THR A 146 53.34 -2.46 -19.09
C THR A 146 52.21 -1.67 -19.71
N CYS A 147 52.21 -1.55 -21.04
CA CYS A 147 51.11 -0.95 -21.76
C CYS A 147 50.14 -2.04 -22.19
N TYR A 148 48.84 -1.83 -21.91
CA TYR A 148 47.80 -2.73 -22.34
C TYR A 148 47.09 -2.16 -23.54
N ASN A 149 46.77 -3.01 -24.49
CA ASN A 149 45.88 -2.68 -25.57
C ASN A 149 44.44 -2.91 -25.09
N TYR A 150 43.56 -2.03 -25.48
CA TYR A 150 42.13 -2.14 -25.16
C TYR A 150 41.33 -2.15 -26.45
N TYR A 151 40.36 -3.05 -26.54
CA TYR A 151 39.28 -2.85 -27.49
C TYR A 151 38.02 -2.44 -26.71
N PHE A 152 37.15 -1.75 -27.41
CA PHE A 152 35.91 -1.31 -26.87
C PHE A 152 34.80 -2.25 -27.34
N ASP A 153 34.16 -2.92 -26.34
CA ASP A 153 33.00 -3.74 -26.61
C ASP A 153 31.76 -2.96 -26.24
N GLN A 154 30.68 -3.19 -26.96
CA GLN A 154 29.41 -2.52 -26.77
C GLN A 154 28.34 -3.52 -26.42
N VAL A 155 27.72 -3.32 -25.27
CA VAL A 155 26.54 -4.05 -24.86
C VAL A 155 25.33 -3.14 -24.99
N THR A 156 24.41 -3.53 -25.85
CA THR A 156 23.15 -2.82 -26.03
C THR A 156 22.03 -3.56 -25.32
N THR A 157 21.42 -2.90 -24.34
CA THR A 157 20.17 -3.35 -23.73
C THR A 157 19.02 -2.85 -24.58
N PRO A 158 18.17 -3.73 -25.14
CA PRO A 158 17.05 -3.29 -25.96
C PRO A 158 16.06 -2.45 -25.13
N GLY A 159 15.38 -1.53 -25.80
CA GLY A 159 14.28 -0.77 -25.19
C GLY A 159 13.13 -1.70 -24.81
N TYR A 160 12.40 -1.33 -23.76
CA TYR A 160 11.26 -2.09 -23.27
C TYR A 160 10.14 -1.16 -22.77
N TRP A 161 8.92 -1.67 -22.81
CA TRP A 161 7.75 -1.02 -22.23
C TRP A 161 7.53 -1.53 -20.81
N THR A 162 7.23 -0.62 -19.92
CA THR A 162 6.79 -0.94 -18.54
C THR A 162 5.35 -0.49 -18.41
N GLU A 163 4.47 -1.42 -18.04
CA GLU A 163 3.08 -1.11 -17.70
C GLU A 163 2.98 -0.97 -16.18
N THR A 164 2.33 0.11 -15.75
CA THR A 164 2.09 0.38 -14.32
C THR A 164 0.60 0.56 -14.10
N THR A 165 0.03 -0.15 -13.13
CA THR A 165 -1.37 -0.02 -12.75
C THR A 165 -1.49 0.61 -11.36
N SER A 166 -2.23 1.72 -11.27
CA SER A 166 -2.51 2.40 -10.00
C SER A 166 -4.01 2.35 -9.68
N TYR A 167 -4.32 1.97 -8.45
CA TYR A 167 -5.69 1.91 -7.91
C TYR A 167 -5.89 3.08 -6.95
N ILE A 168 -6.85 3.95 -7.26
CA ILE A 168 -7.23 5.09 -6.42
C ILE A 168 -8.42 4.68 -5.55
N LEU A 169 -8.18 4.56 -4.25
CA LEU A 169 -9.19 4.16 -3.27
C LEU A 169 -9.53 5.33 -2.36
N GLU A 170 -10.79 5.38 -1.94
CA GLU A 170 -11.28 6.35 -0.98
C GLU A 170 -11.93 5.64 0.22
N ALA A 171 -11.59 6.07 1.42
CA ALA A 171 -12.27 5.71 2.65
C ALA A 171 -13.05 6.91 3.18
N ARG A 172 -14.34 6.72 3.52
CA ARG A 172 -15.21 7.72 4.13
C ARG A 172 -15.81 7.19 5.42
N LEU A 173 -15.64 7.90 6.51
CA LEU A 173 -16.31 7.60 7.77
C LEU A 173 -17.51 8.53 7.96
N TYR A 174 -18.64 7.95 8.26
CA TYR A 174 -19.87 8.65 8.59
C TYR A 174 -20.26 8.39 10.06
N ASN A 175 -20.93 9.36 10.67
CA ASN A 175 -21.65 9.11 11.91
C ASN A 175 -22.95 8.37 11.57
N ALA A 176 -23.17 7.20 12.18
CA ALA A 176 -24.38 6.40 11.92
C ALA A 176 -25.70 7.08 12.34
N GLN A 177 -25.62 8.13 13.17
CA GLN A 177 -26.79 8.91 13.61
C GLN A 177 -27.05 10.15 12.73
N ASP A 178 -26.05 10.58 11.96
CA ASP A 178 -26.14 11.72 11.03
C ASP A 178 -25.47 11.30 9.72
N GLU A 179 -26.30 10.82 8.79
CA GLU A 179 -25.84 10.19 7.55
C GLU A 179 -25.45 11.24 6.47
N ASN A 180 -25.60 12.55 6.74
CA ASN A 180 -25.52 13.56 5.69
C ASN A 180 -24.07 13.87 5.27
N ASP A 181 -23.15 13.97 6.24
CA ASP A 181 -21.77 14.39 5.95
C ASP A 181 -20.72 13.38 6.46
N ALA A 182 -19.74 13.11 5.61
CA ALA A 182 -18.59 12.34 6.05
C ALA A 182 -17.78 13.17 7.05
N ILE A 183 -17.42 12.55 8.19
CA ILE A 183 -16.60 13.17 9.22
C ILE A 183 -15.11 12.91 9.04
N TYR A 184 -14.77 11.97 8.17
CA TYR A 184 -13.41 11.69 7.72
C TYR A 184 -13.46 11.21 6.28
N VAL A 185 -12.51 11.69 5.48
CA VAL A 185 -12.30 11.25 4.09
C VAL A 185 -10.80 11.10 3.85
N ALA A 186 -10.40 9.99 3.28
CA ALA A 186 -9.02 9.79 2.85
C ALA A 186 -8.94 9.12 1.48
N LYS A 187 -7.97 9.53 0.68
CA LYS A 187 -7.68 8.94 -0.63
C LYS A 187 -6.28 8.37 -0.64
N THR A 188 -6.16 7.17 -1.18
CA THR A 188 -4.88 6.49 -1.36
C THR A 188 -4.66 6.13 -2.83
N SER A 189 -3.39 5.95 -3.19
CA SER A 189 -2.99 5.34 -4.46
C SER A 189 -2.13 4.12 -4.15
N THR A 190 -2.50 2.98 -4.70
CA THR A 190 -1.71 1.74 -4.64
C THR A 190 -1.22 1.41 -6.04
N THR A 191 0.10 1.36 -6.23
CA THR A 191 0.72 1.12 -7.52
C THR A 191 1.29 -0.30 -7.57
N ASP A 192 0.94 -1.04 -8.61
CA ASP A 192 1.39 -2.42 -8.90
C ASP A 192 1.36 -3.34 -7.65
N PRO A 193 0.22 -3.48 -6.98
CA PRO A 193 0.11 -4.39 -5.85
C PRO A 193 0.39 -5.83 -6.30
N SER A 194 1.14 -6.59 -5.49
CA SER A 194 1.45 -7.99 -5.80
C SER A 194 0.21 -8.88 -5.87
N ASP A 195 -0.77 -8.58 -5.04
CA ASP A 195 -2.06 -9.27 -4.95
C ASP A 195 -3.08 -8.45 -4.15
N ALA A 196 -4.33 -8.91 -4.14
CA ALA A 196 -5.44 -8.26 -3.45
C ALA A 196 -5.28 -8.24 -1.91
N GLN A 197 -4.66 -9.26 -1.34
CA GLN A 197 -4.43 -9.37 0.10
C GLN A 197 -3.40 -8.33 0.58
N THR A 198 -2.29 -8.20 -0.15
CA THR A 198 -1.27 -7.17 0.11
C THR A 198 -1.86 -5.78 -0.04
N MET A 199 -2.61 -5.53 -1.12
CA MET A 199 -3.27 -4.25 -1.37
C MET A 199 -4.21 -3.87 -0.22
N SER A 200 -5.09 -4.79 0.22
CA SER A 200 -6.03 -4.54 1.32
C SER A 200 -5.32 -4.28 2.64
N SER A 201 -4.26 -5.04 2.94
CA SER A 201 -3.48 -4.89 4.18
C SER A 201 -2.74 -3.55 4.23
N GLU A 202 -2.09 -3.13 3.14
CA GLU A 202 -1.40 -1.84 3.05
C GLU A 202 -2.38 -0.66 3.10
N PHE A 203 -3.50 -0.77 2.40
CA PHE A 203 -4.58 0.22 2.47
C PHE A 203 -5.08 0.37 3.91
N ALA A 204 -5.42 -0.74 4.58
CA ALA A 204 -5.91 -0.73 5.96
C ALA A 204 -4.91 -0.07 6.92
N LYS A 205 -3.64 -0.45 6.82
CA LYS A 205 -2.57 0.16 7.62
C LYS A 205 -2.46 1.66 7.38
N THR A 206 -2.50 2.10 6.13
CA THR A 206 -2.38 3.51 5.76
C THR A 206 -3.55 4.33 6.30
N ILE A 207 -4.79 3.85 6.12
CA ILE A 207 -6.00 4.55 6.59
C ILE A 207 -6.06 4.60 8.13
N VAL A 208 -5.81 3.48 8.81
CA VAL A 208 -5.87 3.44 10.28
C VAL A 208 -4.75 4.29 10.90
N THR A 209 -3.57 4.31 10.31
CA THR A 209 -2.47 5.21 10.75
C THR A 209 -2.87 6.68 10.62
N ASP A 210 -3.45 7.08 9.49
CA ASP A 210 -3.92 8.46 9.30
C ASP A 210 -5.05 8.82 10.26
N MET A 211 -5.98 7.89 10.54
CA MET A 211 -7.02 8.07 11.55
C MET A 211 -6.44 8.30 12.96
N MET A 212 -5.36 7.58 13.33
CA MET A 212 -4.67 7.80 14.61
C MET A 212 -3.99 9.17 14.65
N ASP A 213 -3.34 9.58 13.57
CA ASP A 213 -2.66 10.88 13.49
C ASP A 213 -3.63 12.05 13.55
N LYS A 214 -4.87 11.85 13.10
CA LYS A 214 -5.97 12.82 13.21
C LYS A 214 -6.73 12.73 14.53
N GLY A 215 -6.36 11.81 15.42
CA GLY A 215 -6.98 11.67 16.76
C GLY A 215 -8.34 10.99 16.77
N LEU A 216 -8.72 10.30 15.68
CA LEU A 216 -9.96 9.51 15.63
C LEU A 216 -9.84 8.21 16.44
N LEU A 217 -8.63 7.69 16.55
CA LEU A 217 -8.30 6.46 17.29
C LEU A 217 -7.24 6.77 18.34
N LYS A 218 -7.26 6.00 19.42
CA LYS A 218 -6.21 6.08 20.46
C LYS A 218 -4.91 5.48 19.90
N LYS A 219 -3.78 6.16 20.22
CA LYS A 219 -2.45 5.63 19.92
C LYS A 219 -2.11 4.48 20.85
#